data_43ff14977f9b23c89ca6c8e5e23b503b
#
_entry.id   43ff14977f9b23c89ca6c8e5e23b503b
#
_cell.length_a   1.000
_cell.length_b   1.000
_cell.length_c   1.000
_cell.angle_alpha   90.00
_cell.angle_beta   90.00
_cell.angle_gamma   90.00
#
_symmetry.space_group_name_H-M   'P 1'
#
loop_
_entity.id
_entity.type
_entity.pdbx_description
1 polymer ?
#
loop_
_entity_poly.entity_id
_entity_poly.type
_entity_poly.pdbx_seq_one_letter_code
_entity_poly.pdbx_strand_id
1 'polypeptide(L)'
;GLGLGIRRTGPLPQLTRRTALLLPTYNEPPHRVMAGLRAIYSSLEETGQLGSFDLFILSDTTNPDVWVKEEAAFLALREQVGGHERIFYRRRHNNVERKAGNVGEWVRRFGAAYDHMVTLDADSVMSGQTLVRMADAMERNPGVGLIQTLPVIVGGTTLFARLQQFAGRVYGPIIAYGIAWWHGSEGNYWGHNAIIRTRAFASQAGLPHVPGKPPFGGHILSHDFVEAALMRRGGWAIHMIPALDGSYEESPPSLTDVAIRDRRWCQGNLQHVKVLPTKGLHWVSRMHMVVGIGAYVTSPLWLVFLLTGILISLQAHFQRPEYFGDTKLLYPHWPHVDPVQAKYVFI
;
A
#
# COMPACT_ATOMS: atom_id res chain seq x y z
N GLY A 1 -25.28 -1.06 -4.62
CA GLY A 1 -24.30 -2.12 -4.45
C GLY A 1 -22.88 -1.57 -4.43
N LEU A 2 -21.99 -2.25 -3.71
CA LEU A 2 -20.58 -1.80 -3.56
C LEU A 2 -19.73 -1.94 -4.83
N GLY A 3 -20.32 -2.08 -5.99
CA GLY A 3 -19.64 -2.54 -7.18
C GLY A 3 -19.42 -4.08 -7.13
N LEU A 4 -19.14 -4.71 -8.29
CA LEU A 4 -18.87 -6.15 -8.39
C LEU A 4 -19.92 -7.08 -7.73
N GLY A 5 -21.10 -6.55 -7.34
CA GLY A 5 -22.16 -7.32 -6.70
C GLY A 5 -21.87 -7.80 -5.27
N ILE A 6 -20.87 -7.24 -4.60
CA ILE A 6 -20.54 -7.59 -3.22
C ILE A 6 -21.62 -7.07 -2.28
N ARG A 7 -22.13 -7.95 -1.41
CA ARG A 7 -23.07 -7.60 -0.34
C ARG A 7 -22.34 -7.57 0.99
N ARG A 8 -22.56 -6.54 1.82
CA ARG A 8 -21.97 -6.44 3.15
C ARG A 8 -22.57 -7.44 4.15
N THR A 9 -23.84 -7.72 4.00
CA THR A 9 -24.63 -8.56 4.90
C THR A 9 -25.35 -9.66 4.11
N GLY A 10 -25.90 -10.63 4.81
CA GLY A 10 -26.60 -11.77 4.26
C GLY A 10 -25.73 -13.04 4.20
N PRO A 11 -26.30 -14.16 3.74
CA PRO A 11 -25.63 -15.45 3.70
C PRO A 11 -24.34 -15.37 2.86
N LEU A 12 -23.34 -16.13 3.29
CA LEU A 12 -22.10 -16.24 2.54
C LEU A 12 -22.32 -17.12 1.29
N PRO A 13 -21.74 -16.74 0.16
CA PRO A 13 -21.78 -17.54 -1.05
C PRO A 13 -20.92 -18.80 -0.92
N GLN A 14 -21.26 -19.84 -1.68
CA GLN A 14 -20.42 -21.02 -1.82
C GLN A 14 -19.34 -20.76 -2.88
N LEU A 15 -18.08 -21.00 -2.49
CA LEU A 15 -16.93 -20.86 -3.39
C LEU A 15 -16.69 -22.14 -4.18
N THR A 16 -16.27 -21.98 -5.44
CA THR A 16 -15.94 -23.07 -6.36
C THR A 16 -14.46 -23.13 -6.69
N ARG A 17 -13.72 -22.05 -6.41
CA ARG A 17 -12.31 -21.89 -6.75
C ARG A 17 -11.42 -21.86 -5.51
N ARG A 18 -10.15 -22.17 -5.71
CA ARG A 18 -9.15 -22.13 -4.63
C ARG A 18 -8.44 -20.79 -4.57
N THR A 19 -8.25 -20.32 -3.34
CA THR A 19 -7.55 -19.06 -3.01
C THR A 19 -6.40 -19.36 -2.06
N ALA A 20 -5.20 -18.87 -2.38
CA ALA A 20 -4.06 -18.92 -1.49
C ALA A 20 -3.94 -17.61 -0.68
N LEU A 21 -3.75 -17.71 0.63
CA LEU A 21 -3.38 -16.58 1.49
C LEU A 21 -1.87 -16.55 1.62
N LEU A 22 -1.23 -15.48 1.15
CA LEU A 22 0.23 -15.33 1.13
C LEU A 22 0.65 -14.35 2.23
N LEU A 23 1.41 -14.83 3.20
CA LEU A 23 1.92 -14.07 4.33
C LEU A 23 3.46 -13.99 4.25
N PRO A 24 4.02 -12.98 3.57
CA PRO A 24 5.46 -12.73 3.59
C PRO A 24 5.92 -12.27 4.97
N THR A 25 7.00 -12.86 5.48
CA THR A 25 7.61 -12.54 6.77
C THR A 25 9.10 -12.23 6.62
N TYR A 26 9.61 -11.31 7.46
CA TYR A 26 11.02 -10.93 7.50
C TYR A 26 11.43 -10.48 8.91
N ASN A 27 11.96 -11.39 9.70
CA ASN A 27 12.43 -11.14 11.07
C ASN A 27 11.36 -10.60 12.05
N GLU A 28 10.06 -10.77 11.75
CA GLU A 28 8.98 -10.43 12.68
C GLU A 28 8.92 -11.41 13.85
N PRO A 29 8.35 -10.99 15.00
CA PRO A 29 8.13 -11.89 16.14
C PRO A 29 7.19 -13.05 15.79
N PRO A 30 7.68 -14.31 15.79
CA PRO A 30 6.91 -15.45 15.28
C PRO A 30 5.57 -15.67 15.99
N HIS A 31 5.51 -15.43 17.32
CA HIS A 31 4.28 -15.59 18.10
C HIS A 31 3.16 -14.65 17.65
N ARG A 32 3.49 -13.41 17.20
CA ARG A 32 2.51 -12.46 16.70
C ARG A 32 1.99 -12.87 15.33
N VAL A 33 2.90 -13.23 14.44
CA VAL A 33 2.58 -13.71 13.09
C VAL A 33 1.64 -14.92 13.15
N MET A 34 1.98 -15.91 13.97
CA MET A 34 1.17 -17.12 14.11
C MET A 34 -0.18 -16.86 14.80
N ALA A 35 -0.25 -15.91 15.75
CA ALA A 35 -1.51 -15.50 16.36
C ALA A 35 -2.46 -14.86 15.33
N GLY A 36 -1.95 -13.97 14.47
CA GLY A 36 -2.72 -13.38 13.36
C GLY A 36 -3.21 -14.45 12.38
N LEU A 37 -2.33 -15.35 11.98
CA LEU A 37 -2.67 -16.44 11.06
C LEU A 37 -3.72 -17.39 11.66
N ARG A 38 -3.61 -17.71 12.95
CA ARG A 38 -4.62 -18.49 13.68
C ARG A 38 -5.99 -17.80 13.68
N ALA A 39 -6.02 -16.49 13.92
CA ALA A 39 -7.26 -15.72 13.89
C ALA A 39 -7.94 -15.76 12.51
N ILE A 40 -7.15 -15.63 11.44
CA ILE A 40 -7.65 -15.75 10.05
C ILE A 40 -8.19 -17.17 9.81
N TYR A 41 -7.44 -18.20 10.19
CA TYR A 41 -7.82 -19.60 10.01
C TYR A 41 -9.14 -19.92 10.73
N SER A 42 -9.25 -19.59 12.02
CA SER A 42 -10.47 -19.81 12.79
C SER A 42 -11.67 -19.03 12.22
N SER A 43 -11.44 -17.79 11.78
CA SER A 43 -12.50 -16.99 11.14
C SER A 43 -12.95 -17.58 9.81
N LEU A 44 -12.06 -18.20 9.03
CA LEU A 44 -12.44 -18.95 7.82
C LEU A 44 -13.19 -20.23 8.14
N GLU A 45 -12.79 -20.94 9.18
CA GLU A 45 -13.48 -22.16 9.65
C GLU A 45 -14.93 -21.87 10.03
N GLU A 46 -15.18 -20.77 10.78
CA GLU A 46 -16.52 -20.30 11.14
C GLU A 46 -17.41 -20.02 9.92
N THR A 47 -16.85 -19.70 8.77
CA THR A 47 -17.60 -19.49 7.53
C THR A 47 -18.07 -20.78 6.85
N GLY A 48 -17.54 -21.92 7.25
CA GLY A 48 -17.73 -23.20 6.55
C GLY A 48 -17.06 -23.29 5.17
N GLN A 49 -16.23 -22.30 4.79
CA GLN A 49 -15.58 -22.22 3.47
C GLN A 49 -14.06 -22.44 3.54
N LEU A 50 -13.52 -22.85 4.69
CA LEU A 50 -12.07 -23.08 4.86
C LEU A 50 -11.51 -24.01 3.76
N GLY A 51 -12.32 -24.94 3.25
CA GLY A 51 -11.95 -25.86 2.17
C GLY A 51 -11.45 -25.18 0.89
N SER A 52 -11.84 -23.94 0.64
CA SER A 52 -11.43 -23.17 -0.54
C SER A 52 -10.14 -22.35 -0.33
N PHE A 53 -9.55 -22.38 0.88
CA PHE A 53 -8.38 -21.58 1.23
C PHE A 53 -7.21 -22.43 1.71
N ASP A 54 -6.02 -22.02 1.29
CA ASP A 54 -4.75 -22.52 1.83
C ASP A 54 -3.87 -21.33 2.25
N LEU A 55 -3.11 -21.49 3.33
CA LEU A 55 -2.31 -20.44 3.95
C LEU A 55 -0.83 -20.73 3.75
N PHE A 56 -0.09 -19.75 3.24
CA PHE A 56 1.34 -19.86 2.95
C PHE A 56 2.13 -18.81 3.74
N ILE A 57 3.01 -19.26 4.62
CA ILE A 57 4.01 -18.42 5.26
C ILE A 57 5.22 -18.39 4.35
N LEU A 58 5.53 -17.22 3.82
CA LEU A 58 6.61 -16.99 2.86
C LEU A 58 7.77 -16.26 3.55
N SER A 59 8.65 -17.02 4.21
CA SER A 59 9.70 -16.45 5.03
C SER A 59 10.92 -16.01 4.21
N ASP A 60 11.31 -14.76 4.41
CA ASP A 60 12.58 -14.16 4.01
C ASP A 60 13.48 -13.88 5.23
N THR A 61 13.14 -14.45 6.40
CA THR A 61 13.83 -14.25 7.66
C THR A 61 15.29 -14.70 7.56
N THR A 62 16.20 -13.79 7.90
CA THR A 62 17.65 -13.98 7.82
C THR A 62 18.30 -14.23 9.16
N ASN A 63 17.67 -13.80 10.27
CA ASN A 63 18.18 -14.01 11.61
C ASN A 63 17.94 -15.47 12.05
N PRO A 64 19.00 -16.26 12.34
CA PRO A 64 18.87 -17.67 12.75
C PRO A 64 18.00 -17.88 13.99
N ASP A 65 18.13 -17.00 14.99
CA ASP A 65 17.34 -17.09 16.23
C ASP A 65 15.85 -16.85 16.02
N VAL A 66 15.49 -16.13 14.94
CA VAL A 66 14.11 -15.87 14.60
C VAL A 66 13.55 -16.97 13.73
N TRP A 67 14.24 -17.40 12.65
CA TRP A 67 13.66 -18.39 11.75
C TRP A 67 13.51 -19.78 12.39
N VAL A 68 14.38 -20.17 13.33
CA VAL A 68 14.21 -21.42 14.10
C VAL A 68 12.92 -21.36 14.94
N LYS A 69 12.68 -20.22 15.61
CA LYS A 69 11.43 -20.00 16.36
C LYS A 69 10.21 -19.90 15.44
N GLU A 70 10.39 -19.34 14.25
CA GLU A 70 9.33 -19.23 13.24
C GLU A 70 8.88 -20.62 12.75
N GLU A 71 9.83 -21.52 12.43
CA GLU A 71 9.51 -22.91 12.07
C GLU A 71 8.84 -23.67 13.22
N ALA A 72 9.34 -23.53 14.44
CA ALA A 72 8.74 -24.16 15.61
C ALA A 72 7.30 -23.66 15.86
N ALA A 73 7.09 -22.35 15.75
CA ALA A 73 5.77 -21.74 15.92
C ALA A 73 4.80 -22.14 14.79
N PHE A 74 5.29 -22.27 13.55
CA PHE A 74 4.50 -22.81 12.44
C PHE A 74 4.03 -24.26 12.71
N LEU A 75 4.94 -25.14 13.14
CA LEU A 75 4.60 -26.53 13.46
C LEU A 75 3.56 -26.59 14.58
N ALA A 76 3.75 -25.81 15.64
CA ALA A 76 2.83 -25.75 16.77
C ALA A 76 1.43 -25.23 16.34
N LEU A 77 1.37 -24.20 15.50
CA LEU A 77 0.09 -23.69 14.96
C LEU A 77 -0.61 -24.77 14.15
N ARG A 78 0.10 -25.45 13.26
CA ARG A 78 -0.46 -26.46 12.37
C ARG A 78 -1.04 -27.64 13.14
N GLU A 79 -0.37 -28.07 14.21
CA GLU A 79 -0.91 -29.08 15.15
C GLU A 79 -2.16 -28.56 15.88
N GLN A 80 -2.08 -27.35 16.42
CA GLN A 80 -3.16 -26.76 17.23
C GLN A 80 -4.49 -26.64 16.47
N VAL A 81 -4.44 -26.29 15.19
CA VAL A 81 -5.66 -26.08 14.37
C VAL A 81 -5.97 -27.26 13.42
N GLY A 82 -5.21 -28.35 13.46
CA GLY A 82 -5.37 -29.47 12.52
C GLY A 82 -5.10 -29.09 11.06
N GLY A 83 -4.27 -28.08 10.84
CA GLY A 83 -4.05 -27.43 9.56
C GLY A 83 -3.00 -28.11 8.65
N HIS A 84 -2.73 -29.41 8.80
CA HIS A 84 -1.65 -30.11 8.09
C HIS A 84 -1.74 -30.05 6.56
N GLU A 85 -2.95 -30.03 6.01
CA GLU A 85 -3.18 -30.00 4.58
C GLU A 85 -3.40 -28.60 4.01
N ARG A 86 -3.38 -27.55 4.89
CA ARG A 86 -3.79 -26.19 4.50
C ARG A 86 -2.81 -25.11 4.90
N ILE A 87 -1.90 -25.36 5.84
CA ILE A 87 -0.92 -24.36 6.28
C ILE A 87 0.46 -24.84 5.86
N PHE A 88 1.12 -24.03 5.02
CA PHE A 88 2.40 -24.33 4.41
C PHE A 88 3.42 -23.26 4.79
N TYR A 89 4.68 -23.69 4.93
CA TYR A 89 5.81 -22.83 5.23
C TYR A 89 6.91 -22.99 4.20
N ARG A 90 7.45 -21.88 3.73
CA ARG A 90 8.60 -21.87 2.83
C ARG A 90 9.54 -20.73 3.20
N ARG A 91 10.81 -21.05 3.43
CA ARG A 91 11.86 -20.05 3.63
C ARG A 91 12.78 -19.97 2.40
N ARG A 92 13.12 -18.75 2.00
CA ARG A 92 14.13 -18.49 0.98
C ARG A 92 15.49 -18.20 1.63
N HIS A 93 16.57 -18.59 0.97
CA HIS A 93 17.93 -18.23 1.37
C HIS A 93 18.37 -16.88 0.79
N ASN A 94 17.94 -16.57 -0.43
CA ASN A 94 18.28 -15.35 -1.14
C ASN A 94 17.02 -14.48 -1.30
N ASN A 95 17.01 -13.32 -0.65
CA ASN A 95 15.86 -12.40 -0.62
C ASN A 95 15.88 -11.44 -1.81
N VAL A 96 16.12 -11.95 -3.02
CA VAL A 96 16.12 -11.16 -4.25
C VAL A 96 14.74 -10.51 -4.43
N GLU A 97 14.73 -9.20 -4.72
CA GLU A 97 13.50 -8.39 -4.87
C GLU A 97 12.57 -8.40 -3.65
N ARG A 98 13.06 -8.84 -2.49
CA ARG A 98 12.34 -8.79 -1.21
C ARG A 98 10.91 -9.38 -1.33
N LYS A 99 9.88 -8.69 -0.80
CA LYS A 99 8.47 -9.13 -0.84
C LYS A 99 7.99 -9.43 -2.27
N ALA A 100 8.24 -8.56 -3.23
CA ALA A 100 7.83 -8.76 -4.62
C ALA A 100 8.43 -10.05 -5.21
N GLY A 101 9.72 -10.26 -5.02
CA GLY A 101 10.40 -11.47 -5.48
C GLY A 101 9.92 -12.73 -4.74
N ASN A 102 9.55 -12.60 -3.45
CA ASN A 102 9.02 -13.70 -2.66
C ASN A 102 7.64 -14.15 -3.18
N VAL A 103 6.74 -13.21 -3.40
CA VAL A 103 5.43 -13.48 -4.01
C VAL A 103 5.58 -13.99 -5.44
N GLY A 104 6.43 -13.36 -6.25
CA GLY A 104 6.69 -13.76 -7.62
C GLY A 104 7.26 -15.19 -7.75
N GLU A 105 8.13 -15.60 -6.83
CA GLU A 105 8.63 -16.98 -6.79
C GLU A 105 7.52 -17.97 -6.41
N TRP A 106 6.66 -17.62 -5.45
CA TRP A 106 5.51 -18.43 -5.09
C TRP A 106 4.57 -18.62 -6.29
N VAL A 107 4.28 -17.53 -7.02
CA VAL A 107 3.42 -17.59 -8.22
C VAL A 107 4.01 -18.52 -9.27
N ARG A 108 5.31 -18.44 -9.54
CA ARG A 108 5.97 -19.34 -10.51
C ARG A 108 5.92 -20.81 -10.12
N ARG A 109 6.04 -21.11 -8.82
CA ARG A 109 6.15 -22.50 -8.32
C ARG A 109 4.80 -23.16 -8.04
N PHE A 110 3.87 -22.38 -7.49
CA PHE A 110 2.61 -22.91 -6.96
C PHE A 110 1.36 -22.24 -7.53
N GLY A 111 1.51 -21.09 -8.18
CA GLY A 111 0.39 -20.25 -8.62
C GLY A 111 -0.60 -20.95 -9.55
N ALA A 112 -0.15 -21.94 -10.34
CA ALA A 112 -1.03 -22.68 -11.26
C ALA A 112 -2.13 -23.48 -10.52
N ALA A 113 -1.95 -23.81 -9.24
CA ALA A 113 -2.92 -24.54 -8.44
C ALA A 113 -4.03 -23.65 -7.84
N TYR A 114 -3.91 -22.32 -7.97
CA TYR A 114 -4.81 -21.37 -7.33
C TYR A 114 -5.32 -20.33 -8.32
N ASP A 115 -6.65 -20.18 -8.41
CA ASP A 115 -7.27 -19.15 -9.25
C ASP A 115 -7.01 -17.74 -8.71
N HIS A 116 -6.98 -17.62 -7.37
CA HIS A 116 -6.78 -16.35 -6.68
C HIS A 116 -5.72 -16.47 -5.59
N MET A 117 -5.09 -15.35 -5.28
CA MET A 117 -4.21 -15.21 -4.11
C MET A 117 -4.56 -13.93 -3.36
N VAL A 118 -4.49 -13.97 -2.04
CA VAL A 118 -4.58 -12.80 -1.16
C VAL A 118 -3.20 -12.51 -0.63
N THR A 119 -2.73 -11.29 -0.80
CA THR A 119 -1.45 -10.84 -0.23
C THR A 119 -1.70 -10.15 1.10
N LEU A 120 -0.94 -10.53 2.10
CA LEU A 120 -0.98 -9.98 3.45
C LEU A 120 0.37 -9.36 3.81
N ASP A 121 0.41 -8.55 4.84
CA ASP A 121 1.61 -8.20 5.59
C ASP A 121 1.63 -8.98 6.92
N ALA A 122 2.78 -9.05 7.59
CA ALA A 122 2.94 -9.84 8.81
C ALA A 122 2.06 -9.38 9.98
N ASP A 123 1.55 -8.15 9.92
CA ASP A 123 0.63 -7.51 10.87
C ASP A 123 -0.81 -7.43 10.35
N SER A 124 -1.07 -7.95 9.15
CA SER A 124 -2.40 -7.96 8.54
C SER A 124 -3.28 -9.07 9.10
N VAL A 125 -4.54 -8.72 9.40
CA VAL A 125 -5.58 -9.70 9.75
C VAL A 125 -6.81 -9.41 8.91
N MET A 126 -7.38 -10.47 8.31
CA MET A 126 -8.62 -10.38 7.56
C MET A 126 -9.65 -11.39 8.08
N SER A 127 -10.91 -10.95 8.17
CA SER A 127 -11.99 -11.86 8.57
C SER A 127 -12.32 -12.86 7.47
N GLY A 128 -12.70 -14.07 7.86
CA GLY A 128 -13.13 -15.11 6.93
C GLY A 128 -14.29 -14.66 6.04
N GLN A 129 -15.25 -13.90 6.60
CA GLN A 129 -16.36 -13.36 5.81
C GLN A 129 -15.89 -12.44 4.69
N THR A 130 -14.93 -11.55 4.96
CA THR A 130 -14.38 -10.64 3.96
C THR A 130 -13.64 -11.41 2.89
N LEU A 131 -12.82 -12.38 3.26
CA LEU A 131 -12.09 -13.25 2.33
C LEU A 131 -13.04 -14.02 1.40
N VAL A 132 -14.11 -14.62 1.95
CA VAL A 132 -15.12 -15.33 1.17
C VAL A 132 -15.84 -14.39 0.20
N ARG A 133 -16.26 -13.20 0.64
CA ARG A 133 -16.94 -12.23 -0.23
C ARG A 133 -16.05 -11.71 -1.35
N MET A 134 -14.77 -11.51 -1.07
CA MET A 134 -13.80 -11.09 -2.09
C MET A 134 -13.55 -12.20 -3.12
N ALA A 135 -13.38 -13.45 -2.66
CA ALA A 135 -13.18 -14.60 -3.53
C ALA A 135 -14.38 -14.84 -4.44
N ASP A 136 -15.60 -14.78 -3.91
CA ASP A 136 -16.84 -14.87 -4.70
C ASP A 136 -16.94 -13.73 -5.73
N ALA A 137 -16.59 -12.51 -5.35
CA ALA A 137 -16.58 -11.39 -6.31
C ALA A 137 -15.58 -11.63 -7.46
N MET A 138 -14.42 -12.21 -7.16
CA MET A 138 -13.45 -12.61 -8.19
C MET A 138 -13.99 -13.73 -9.08
N GLU A 139 -14.69 -14.73 -8.52
CA GLU A 139 -15.30 -15.81 -9.30
C GLU A 139 -16.35 -15.28 -10.28
N ARG A 140 -17.23 -14.41 -9.81
CA ARG A 140 -18.32 -13.83 -10.62
C ARG A 140 -17.86 -12.79 -11.65
N ASN A 141 -16.68 -12.22 -11.49
CA ASN A 141 -16.16 -11.16 -12.36
C ASN A 141 -14.82 -11.55 -13.00
N PRO A 142 -14.83 -12.38 -14.07
CA PRO A 142 -13.61 -12.96 -14.65
C PRO A 142 -12.65 -11.93 -15.26
N GLY A 143 -13.09 -10.72 -15.58
CA GLY A 143 -12.26 -9.60 -16.07
C GLY A 143 -11.55 -8.80 -14.95
N VAL A 144 -11.86 -9.09 -13.68
CA VAL A 144 -11.21 -8.42 -12.55
C VAL A 144 -9.90 -9.10 -12.22
N GLY A 145 -8.82 -8.32 -12.18
CA GLY A 145 -7.48 -8.77 -11.82
C GLY A 145 -7.17 -8.59 -10.35
N LEU A 146 -7.73 -7.54 -9.69
CA LEU A 146 -7.44 -7.24 -8.29
C LEU A 146 -8.61 -6.52 -7.63
N ILE A 147 -8.86 -6.87 -6.36
CA ILE A 147 -9.77 -6.15 -5.46
C ILE A 147 -8.99 -5.77 -4.20
N GLN A 148 -8.85 -4.46 -3.97
CA GLN A 148 -8.22 -3.88 -2.79
C GLN A 148 -9.27 -3.54 -1.73
N THR A 149 -9.07 -3.95 -0.48
CA THR A 149 -9.87 -3.47 0.67
C THR A 149 -9.28 -2.19 1.24
N LEU A 150 -9.99 -1.55 2.15
CA LEU A 150 -9.46 -0.52 3.02
C LEU A 150 -9.08 -1.14 4.37
N PRO A 151 -7.80 -1.38 4.66
CA PRO A 151 -7.39 -1.85 5.98
C PRO A 151 -7.67 -0.78 7.05
N VAL A 152 -8.21 -1.23 8.18
CA VAL A 152 -8.45 -0.38 9.34
C VAL A 152 -7.28 -0.52 10.30
N ILE A 153 -6.67 0.60 10.67
CA ILE A 153 -5.58 0.62 11.65
C ILE A 153 -6.12 0.23 13.03
N VAL A 154 -5.49 -0.77 13.65
CA VAL A 154 -5.85 -1.29 14.98
C VAL A 154 -4.60 -1.45 15.85
N GLY A 155 -4.78 -1.80 17.12
CA GLY A 155 -3.67 -2.18 18.01
C GLY A 155 -2.77 -1.01 18.47
N GLY A 156 -3.17 0.25 18.30
CA GLY A 156 -2.39 1.41 18.74
C GLY A 156 -2.16 1.43 20.26
N THR A 157 -0.90 1.26 20.69
CA THR A 157 -0.50 1.25 22.12
C THR A 157 0.12 2.55 22.57
N THR A 158 0.79 3.30 21.68
CA THR A 158 1.37 4.61 21.97
C THR A 158 0.39 5.74 21.64
N LEU A 159 0.58 6.92 22.21
CA LEU A 159 -0.22 8.11 21.86
C LEU A 159 -0.15 8.38 20.35
N PHE A 160 1.03 8.29 19.77
CA PHE A 160 1.25 8.51 18.34
C PHE A 160 0.46 7.50 17.48
N ALA A 161 0.57 6.21 17.78
CA ALA A 161 -0.19 5.17 17.05
C ALA A 161 -1.71 5.33 17.22
N ARG A 162 -2.19 5.75 18.41
CA ARG A 162 -3.61 6.04 18.65
C ARG A 162 -4.12 7.23 17.86
N LEU A 163 -3.30 8.27 17.71
CA LEU A 163 -3.64 9.43 16.86
C LEU A 163 -3.74 9.03 15.40
N GLN A 164 -2.81 8.21 14.90
CA GLN A 164 -2.89 7.66 13.53
C GLN A 164 -4.12 6.78 13.34
N GLN A 165 -4.41 5.89 14.32
CA GLN A 165 -5.61 5.05 14.29
C GLN A 165 -6.89 5.88 14.27
N PHE A 166 -6.98 6.94 15.06
CA PHE A 166 -8.10 7.87 15.07
C PHE A 166 -8.24 8.58 13.73
N ALA A 167 -7.15 9.15 13.20
CA ALA A 167 -7.15 9.83 11.90
C ALA A 167 -7.57 8.88 10.76
N GLY A 168 -7.01 7.65 10.74
CA GLY A 168 -7.39 6.61 9.78
C GLY A 168 -8.87 6.22 9.87
N ARG A 169 -9.43 6.19 11.07
CA ARG A 169 -10.84 5.86 11.27
C ARG A 169 -11.80 6.97 10.83
N VAL A 170 -11.41 8.22 11.01
CA VAL A 170 -12.23 9.40 10.67
C VAL A 170 -12.09 9.76 9.20
N TYR A 171 -10.87 9.93 8.71
CA TYR A 171 -10.60 10.41 7.36
C TYR A 171 -10.45 9.28 6.33
N GLY A 172 -9.98 8.11 6.76
CA GLY A 172 -9.70 6.98 5.88
C GLY A 172 -10.88 6.59 4.99
N PRO A 173 -12.09 6.38 5.52
CA PRO A 173 -13.27 6.04 4.72
C PRO A 173 -13.60 7.13 3.69
N ILE A 174 -13.58 8.42 4.08
CA ILE A 174 -13.90 9.54 3.19
C ILE A 174 -12.96 9.56 1.99
N ILE A 175 -11.65 9.46 2.27
CA ILE A 175 -10.61 9.45 1.23
C ILE A 175 -10.76 8.20 0.36
N ALA A 176 -10.93 7.03 0.96
CA ALA A 176 -11.01 5.76 0.24
C ALA A 176 -12.25 5.68 -0.67
N TYR A 177 -13.41 6.17 -0.22
CA TYR A 177 -14.61 6.26 -1.07
C TYR A 177 -14.41 7.26 -2.21
N GLY A 178 -13.80 8.41 -1.95
CA GLY A 178 -13.47 9.40 -2.99
C GLY A 178 -12.53 8.83 -4.04
N ILE A 179 -11.47 8.16 -3.62
CA ILE A 179 -10.51 7.49 -4.50
C ILE A 179 -11.21 6.38 -5.29
N ALA A 180 -11.96 5.50 -4.65
CA ALA A 180 -12.67 4.40 -5.30
C ALA A 180 -13.68 4.88 -6.35
N TRP A 181 -14.38 5.98 -6.06
CA TRP A 181 -15.28 6.64 -7.03
C TRP A 181 -14.51 7.22 -8.21
N TRP A 182 -13.40 7.91 -7.94
CA TRP A 182 -12.60 8.58 -8.96
C TRP A 182 -11.98 7.62 -9.96
N HIS A 183 -11.34 6.54 -9.50
CA HIS A 183 -10.63 5.63 -10.40
C HIS A 183 -11.49 4.47 -10.94
N GLY A 184 -12.63 4.16 -10.32
CA GLY A 184 -13.51 3.08 -10.78
C GLY A 184 -12.80 1.74 -10.94
N SER A 185 -12.71 1.24 -12.19
CA SER A 185 -11.98 0.01 -12.55
C SER A 185 -10.49 0.20 -12.83
N GLU A 186 -10.01 1.43 -12.72
CA GLU A 186 -8.61 1.84 -12.96
C GLU A 186 -7.84 2.00 -11.67
N GLY A 187 -8.17 1.21 -10.66
CA GLY A 187 -7.66 1.31 -9.31
C GLY A 187 -6.16 1.06 -9.18
N ASN A 188 -5.69 1.16 -7.96
CA ASN A 188 -4.32 0.93 -7.57
C ASN A 188 -4.22 -0.24 -6.59
N TYR A 189 -3.02 -0.73 -6.34
CA TYR A 189 -2.72 -1.77 -5.36
C TYR A 189 -1.87 -1.17 -4.23
N TRP A 190 -2.19 -1.52 -2.99
CA TRP A 190 -1.52 -1.01 -1.80
C TRP A 190 -0.53 -2.00 -1.18
N GLY A 191 -0.29 -3.11 -1.86
CA GLY A 191 0.72 -4.09 -1.48
C GLY A 191 0.23 -5.19 -0.53
N HIS A 192 -0.91 -5.01 0.13
CA HIS A 192 -1.47 -6.01 1.07
C HIS A 192 -2.99 -5.88 1.20
N ASN A 193 -3.61 -6.84 1.88
CA ASN A 193 -5.06 -6.94 2.12
C ASN A 193 -5.88 -6.80 0.83
N ALA A 194 -5.40 -7.44 -0.21
CA ALA A 194 -6.00 -7.47 -1.54
C ALA A 194 -6.07 -8.89 -2.09
N ILE A 195 -7.14 -9.20 -2.80
CA ILE A 195 -7.23 -10.43 -3.58
C ILE A 195 -6.84 -10.17 -5.02
N ILE A 196 -6.03 -11.05 -5.59
CA ILE A 196 -5.43 -10.92 -6.91
C ILE A 196 -5.72 -12.19 -7.71
N ARG A 197 -6.11 -12.04 -8.95
CA ARG A 197 -6.22 -13.16 -9.89
C ARG A 197 -4.82 -13.64 -10.25
N THR A 198 -4.50 -14.87 -9.87
CA THR A 198 -3.15 -15.42 -10.00
C THR A 198 -2.62 -15.36 -11.42
N ARG A 199 -3.46 -15.73 -12.42
CA ARG A 199 -3.06 -15.68 -13.84
C ARG A 199 -2.80 -14.25 -14.35
N ALA A 200 -3.56 -13.26 -13.84
CA ALA A 200 -3.36 -11.86 -14.22
C ALA A 200 -2.00 -11.34 -13.70
N PHE A 201 -1.67 -11.66 -12.46
CA PHE A 201 -0.38 -11.33 -11.87
C PHE A 201 0.77 -12.07 -12.59
N ALA A 202 0.65 -13.36 -12.78
CA ALA A 202 1.67 -14.19 -13.43
C ALA A 202 2.00 -13.71 -14.86
N SER A 203 1.00 -13.27 -15.62
CA SER A 203 1.18 -12.84 -17.01
C SER A 203 1.61 -11.39 -17.18
N GLN A 204 1.34 -10.51 -16.20
CA GLN A 204 1.48 -9.07 -16.38
C GLN A 204 2.40 -8.38 -15.36
N ALA A 205 2.47 -8.86 -14.12
CA ALA A 205 3.09 -8.14 -13.01
C ALA A 205 4.62 -8.37 -12.89
N GLY A 206 5.29 -8.81 -13.94
CA GLY A 206 6.75 -8.92 -13.96
C GLY A 206 7.41 -7.55 -13.85
N LEU A 207 8.12 -7.31 -12.73
CA LEU A 207 8.76 -6.03 -12.46
C LEU A 207 10.05 -5.87 -13.26
N PRO A 208 10.25 -4.72 -13.94
CA PRO A 208 11.51 -4.43 -14.57
C PRO A 208 12.56 -4.00 -13.54
N HIS A 209 13.83 -4.36 -13.80
CA HIS A 209 14.93 -3.73 -13.07
C HIS A 209 15.15 -2.30 -13.62
N VAL A 210 15.08 -1.30 -12.74
CA VAL A 210 15.24 0.10 -13.13
C VAL A 210 16.72 0.45 -13.20
N PRO A 211 17.25 0.88 -14.36
CA PRO A 211 18.68 1.17 -14.51
C PRO A 211 19.12 2.38 -13.68
N GLY A 212 20.40 2.36 -13.25
CA GLY A 212 21.05 3.45 -12.50
C GLY A 212 21.11 3.22 -10.98
N LYS A 213 21.61 4.25 -10.27
CA LYS A 213 21.81 4.21 -8.81
C LYS A 213 20.62 4.77 -8.06
N PRO A 214 20.45 4.40 -6.75
CA PRO A 214 19.50 5.08 -5.88
C PRO A 214 19.67 6.61 -5.88
N PRO A 215 18.61 7.41 -5.70
CA PRO A 215 17.24 6.99 -5.37
C PRO A 215 16.37 6.55 -6.55
N PHE A 216 16.80 6.76 -7.80
CA PHE A 216 15.98 6.56 -9.01
C PHE A 216 16.17 5.20 -9.69
N GLY A 217 17.17 4.40 -9.31
CA GLY A 217 17.47 3.09 -9.91
C GLY A 217 17.47 1.94 -8.90
N GLY A 218 17.67 0.72 -9.42
CA GLY A 218 17.67 -0.51 -8.64
C GLY A 218 16.35 -1.28 -8.67
N HIS A 219 16.14 -2.18 -7.72
CA HIS A 219 14.85 -2.87 -7.55
C HIS A 219 13.77 -1.89 -7.12
N ILE A 220 12.59 -2.00 -7.72
CA ILE A 220 11.45 -1.12 -7.41
C ILE A 220 10.96 -1.43 -5.99
N LEU A 221 11.00 -0.44 -5.09
CA LEU A 221 10.62 -0.61 -3.69
C LEU A 221 9.10 -0.46 -3.47
N SER A 222 8.45 0.47 -4.18
CA SER A 222 6.98 0.59 -4.23
C SER A 222 6.47 -0.14 -5.47
N HIS A 223 6.61 -1.46 -5.44
CA HIS A 223 6.32 -2.34 -6.56
C HIS A 223 4.81 -2.48 -6.86
N ASP A 224 3.99 -2.34 -5.85
CA ASP A 224 2.55 -2.47 -5.84
C ASP A 224 1.87 -1.57 -6.88
N PHE A 225 2.23 -0.29 -6.95
CA PHE A 225 1.73 0.66 -7.95
C PHE A 225 2.08 0.23 -9.38
N VAL A 226 3.29 -0.31 -9.57
CA VAL A 226 3.77 -0.77 -10.87
C VAL A 226 3.06 -2.07 -11.27
N GLU A 227 2.90 -3.01 -10.36
CA GLU A 227 2.16 -4.26 -10.58
C GLU A 227 0.72 -3.97 -11.01
N ALA A 228 0.02 -3.06 -10.31
CA ALA A 228 -1.31 -2.60 -10.69
C ALA A 228 -1.33 -2.00 -12.10
N ALA A 229 -0.41 -1.08 -12.39
CA ALA A 229 -0.33 -0.43 -13.70
C ALA A 229 -0.06 -1.44 -14.84
N LEU A 230 0.77 -2.46 -14.60
CA LEU A 230 1.05 -3.51 -15.56
C LEU A 230 -0.15 -4.43 -15.78
N MET A 231 -0.87 -4.82 -14.71
CA MET A 231 -2.11 -5.58 -14.85
C MET A 231 -3.19 -4.79 -15.60
N ARG A 232 -3.33 -3.47 -15.31
CA ARG A 232 -4.21 -2.60 -16.08
C ARG A 232 -3.83 -2.53 -17.57
N ARG A 233 -2.55 -2.42 -17.88
CA ARG A 233 -2.04 -2.49 -19.26
C ARG A 233 -2.43 -3.80 -19.95
N GLY A 234 -2.47 -4.89 -19.20
CA GLY A 234 -2.93 -6.20 -19.67
C GLY A 234 -4.46 -6.34 -19.82
N GLY A 235 -5.23 -5.26 -19.57
CA GLY A 235 -6.70 -5.26 -19.71
C GLY A 235 -7.47 -5.69 -18.46
N TRP A 236 -6.79 -5.98 -17.35
CA TRP A 236 -7.45 -6.42 -16.12
C TRP A 236 -8.00 -5.23 -15.32
N ALA A 237 -9.26 -5.33 -14.88
CA ALA A 237 -9.85 -4.32 -14.00
C ALA A 237 -9.28 -4.44 -12.58
N ILE A 238 -9.04 -3.29 -11.95
CA ILE A 238 -8.58 -3.18 -10.55
C ILE A 238 -9.56 -2.32 -9.80
N HIS A 239 -10.16 -2.87 -8.76
CA HIS A 239 -11.16 -2.18 -7.96
C HIS A 239 -10.70 -1.99 -6.53
N MET A 240 -11.13 -0.88 -5.92
CA MET A 240 -11.06 -0.67 -4.48
C MET A 240 -12.46 -0.73 -3.90
N ILE A 241 -12.64 -1.48 -2.81
CA ILE A 241 -13.93 -1.64 -2.14
C ILE A 241 -13.80 -1.24 -0.66
N PRO A 242 -13.91 0.08 -0.37
CA PRO A 242 -13.71 0.60 1.00
C PRO A 242 -14.80 0.15 1.97
N ALA A 243 -15.94 -0.30 1.44
CA ALA A 243 -17.08 -0.66 2.27
C ALA A 243 -17.05 -2.08 2.83
N LEU A 244 -16.04 -2.91 2.48
CA LEU A 244 -15.84 -4.21 3.09
C LEU A 244 -15.14 -4.05 4.44
N ASP A 245 -15.86 -4.41 5.51
CA ASP A 245 -15.31 -4.51 6.86
C ASP A 245 -14.42 -5.75 7.02
N GLY A 246 -13.72 -5.88 8.15
CA GLY A 246 -12.96 -7.09 8.47
C GLY A 246 -11.58 -7.18 7.82
N SER A 247 -11.00 -6.05 7.44
CA SER A 247 -9.61 -5.92 6.99
C SER A 247 -8.86 -5.01 7.95
N TYR A 248 -7.78 -5.50 8.55
CA TYR A 248 -7.06 -4.81 9.63
C TYR A 248 -5.56 -4.83 9.39
N GLU A 249 -4.89 -3.78 9.87
CA GLU A 249 -3.44 -3.63 9.90
C GLU A 249 -2.99 -2.89 11.15
N GLU A 250 -1.70 -2.94 11.48
CA GLU A 250 -1.12 -2.12 12.55
C GLU A 250 -0.36 -0.93 11.98
N SER A 251 -0.30 0.14 12.76
CA SER A 251 0.51 1.32 12.44
C SER A 251 1.82 1.29 13.22
N PRO A 252 2.93 1.83 12.67
CA PRO A 252 4.16 1.97 13.42
C PRO A 252 3.94 2.71 14.74
N PRO A 253 4.54 2.21 15.84
CA PRO A 253 4.26 2.74 17.17
C PRO A 253 4.93 4.09 17.45
N SER A 254 5.92 4.49 16.67
CA SER A 254 6.69 5.72 16.88
C SER A 254 6.93 6.49 15.59
N LEU A 255 7.23 7.79 15.73
CA LEU A 255 7.63 8.64 14.60
C LEU A 255 8.91 8.14 13.92
N THR A 256 9.84 7.59 14.68
CA THR A 256 11.08 7.02 14.15
C THR A 256 10.81 5.84 13.23
N ASP A 257 9.91 4.94 13.62
CA ASP A 257 9.53 3.79 12.80
C ASP A 257 8.82 4.24 11.52
N VAL A 258 7.96 5.27 11.62
CA VAL A 258 7.34 5.91 10.45
C VAL A 258 8.40 6.47 9.53
N ALA A 259 9.39 7.21 10.04
CA ALA A 259 10.44 7.81 9.22
C ALA A 259 11.27 6.76 8.47
N ILE A 260 11.59 5.62 9.10
CA ILE A 260 12.30 4.51 8.47
C ILE A 260 11.46 3.92 7.31
N ARG A 261 10.18 3.70 7.55
CA ARG A 261 9.24 3.20 6.54
C ARG A 261 9.06 4.19 5.40
N ASP A 262 8.85 5.45 5.73
CA ASP A 262 8.59 6.53 4.78
C ASP A 262 9.80 6.81 3.88
N ARG A 263 11.02 6.74 4.42
CA ARG A 263 12.25 6.81 3.61
C ARG A 263 12.27 5.76 2.48
N ARG A 264 11.85 4.55 2.78
CA ARG A 264 11.78 3.48 1.77
C ARG A 264 10.69 3.76 0.74
N TRP A 265 9.54 4.26 1.17
CA TRP A 265 8.45 4.65 0.28
C TRP A 265 8.81 5.85 -0.60
N CYS A 266 9.50 6.85 -0.03
CA CYS A 266 10.04 7.98 -0.78
C CYS A 266 10.91 7.49 -1.94
N GLN A 267 11.90 6.64 -1.67
CA GLN A 267 12.75 6.09 -2.71
C GLN A 267 11.95 5.31 -3.75
N GLY A 268 10.99 4.47 -3.32
CA GLY A 268 10.13 3.69 -4.22
C GLY A 268 9.30 4.58 -5.13
N ASN A 269 8.70 5.65 -4.61
CA ASN A 269 7.94 6.60 -5.41
C ASN A 269 8.84 7.40 -6.37
N LEU A 270 10.04 7.79 -5.98
CA LEU A 270 11.00 8.45 -6.88
C LEU A 270 11.45 7.54 -8.03
N GLN A 271 11.52 6.23 -7.83
CA GLN A 271 11.80 5.26 -8.91
C GLN A 271 10.70 5.27 -9.98
N HIS A 272 9.46 5.60 -9.64
CA HIS A 272 8.34 5.67 -10.58
C HIS A 272 8.55 6.71 -11.69
N VAL A 273 9.41 7.73 -11.51
CA VAL A 273 9.77 8.67 -12.57
C VAL A 273 10.26 7.95 -13.82
N LYS A 274 11.00 6.85 -13.65
CA LYS A 274 11.51 6.04 -14.77
C LYS A 274 10.48 5.03 -15.30
N VAL A 275 9.43 4.74 -14.55
CA VAL A 275 8.32 3.87 -14.99
C VAL A 275 7.27 4.65 -15.76
N LEU A 276 7.04 5.92 -15.42
CA LEU A 276 6.06 6.81 -16.06
C LEU A 276 6.06 6.82 -17.59
N PRO A 277 7.24 6.85 -18.29
CA PRO A 277 7.27 6.88 -19.76
C PRO A 277 6.97 5.53 -20.41
N THR A 278 6.76 4.45 -19.65
CA THR A 278 6.48 3.11 -20.19
C THR A 278 5.26 3.14 -21.09
N LYS A 279 5.40 2.59 -22.30
CA LYS A 279 4.32 2.55 -23.30
C LYS A 279 3.16 1.65 -22.84
N GLY A 280 1.93 2.08 -23.16
CA GLY A 280 0.71 1.31 -22.91
C GLY A 280 0.15 1.44 -21.49
N LEU A 281 0.78 2.19 -20.58
CA LEU A 281 0.19 2.46 -19.26
C LEU A 281 -1.04 3.36 -19.41
N HIS A 282 -2.10 3.02 -18.69
CA HIS A 282 -3.30 3.85 -18.61
C HIS A 282 -3.01 5.18 -17.94
N TRP A 283 -3.71 6.26 -18.35
CA TRP A 283 -3.45 7.60 -17.79
C TRP A 283 -3.73 7.69 -16.28
N VAL A 284 -4.75 6.98 -15.78
CA VAL A 284 -5.06 6.91 -14.32
C VAL A 284 -3.91 6.27 -13.55
N SER A 285 -3.32 5.17 -14.08
CA SER A 285 -2.13 4.54 -13.46
C SER A 285 -0.95 5.50 -13.41
N ARG A 286 -0.75 6.33 -14.45
CA ARG A 286 0.27 7.38 -14.44
C ARG A 286 -0.04 8.46 -13.39
N MET A 287 -1.32 8.86 -13.25
CA MET A 287 -1.72 9.81 -12.21
C MET A 287 -1.44 9.28 -10.80
N HIS A 288 -1.71 8.01 -10.51
CA HIS A 288 -1.35 7.41 -9.23
C HIS A 288 0.15 7.53 -8.94
N MET A 289 1.01 7.25 -9.94
CA MET A 289 2.45 7.41 -9.81
C MET A 289 2.87 8.87 -9.62
N VAL A 290 2.28 9.80 -10.37
CA VAL A 290 2.55 11.25 -10.25
C VAL A 290 2.16 11.76 -8.87
N VAL A 291 1.01 11.35 -8.34
CA VAL A 291 0.58 11.70 -6.98
C VAL A 291 1.56 11.14 -5.94
N GLY A 292 1.99 9.88 -6.10
CA GLY A 292 3.00 9.27 -5.23
C GLY A 292 4.36 10.01 -5.25
N ILE A 293 4.85 10.39 -6.43
CA ILE A 293 6.07 11.21 -6.58
C ILE A 293 5.85 12.59 -5.94
N GLY A 294 4.72 13.23 -6.24
CA GLY A 294 4.37 14.57 -5.74
C GLY A 294 4.35 14.61 -4.22
N ALA A 295 3.84 13.59 -3.55
CA ALA A 295 3.78 13.52 -2.09
C ALA A 295 5.17 13.72 -1.42
N TYR A 296 6.24 13.32 -2.10
CA TYR A 296 7.61 13.48 -1.59
C TYR A 296 8.34 14.71 -2.15
N VAL A 297 8.12 15.07 -3.42
CA VAL A 297 8.79 16.22 -4.05
C VAL A 297 8.22 17.55 -3.53
N THR A 298 6.96 17.60 -3.15
CA THR A 298 6.35 18.83 -2.61
C THR A 298 6.91 19.25 -1.25
N SER A 299 7.39 18.30 -0.43
CA SER A 299 7.95 18.61 0.89
C SER A 299 9.19 19.53 0.83
N PRO A 300 10.25 19.24 0.04
CA PRO A 300 11.37 20.17 -0.12
C PRO A 300 10.98 21.47 -0.81
N LEU A 301 10.00 21.46 -1.73
CA LEU A 301 9.50 22.69 -2.35
C LEU A 301 8.80 23.57 -1.30
N TRP A 302 8.02 22.97 -0.41
CA TRP A 302 7.40 23.69 0.71
C TRP A 302 8.44 24.29 1.65
N LEU A 303 9.53 23.55 1.96
CA LEU A 303 10.63 24.08 2.76
C LEU A 303 11.28 25.30 2.08
N VAL A 304 11.56 25.23 0.77
CA VAL A 304 12.10 26.36 -0.01
C VAL A 304 11.14 27.55 0.04
N PHE A 305 9.84 27.32 -0.12
CA PHE A 305 8.81 28.37 0.00
C PHE A 305 8.84 29.04 1.38
N LEU A 306 8.91 28.26 2.47
CA LEU A 306 9.00 28.81 3.83
C LEU A 306 10.28 29.63 4.05
N LEU A 307 11.43 29.11 3.61
CA LEU A 307 12.71 29.82 3.72
C LEU A 307 12.69 31.12 2.92
N THR A 308 12.13 31.11 1.71
CA THR A 308 11.96 32.31 0.89
C THR A 308 11.06 33.33 1.59
N GLY A 309 9.96 32.90 2.19
CA GLY A 309 9.07 33.75 2.96
C GLY A 309 9.77 34.42 4.15
N ILE A 310 10.61 33.64 4.88
CA ILE A 310 11.43 34.18 5.97
C ILE A 310 12.42 35.24 5.46
N LEU A 311 13.12 34.97 4.35
CA LEU A 311 14.08 35.91 3.77
C LEU A 311 13.40 37.20 3.32
N ILE A 312 12.21 37.13 2.68
CA ILE A 312 11.44 38.30 2.30
C ILE A 312 11.01 39.10 3.54
N SER A 313 10.56 38.40 4.61
CA SER A 313 10.17 39.06 5.85
C SER A 313 11.36 39.76 6.52
N LEU A 314 12.54 39.15 6.52
CA LEU A 314 13.77 39.75 7.03
C LEU A 314 14.17 40.96 6.19
N GLN A 315 14.12 40.90 4.87
CA GLN A 315 14.36 42.02 3.97
C GLN A 315 13.43 43.19 4.26
N ALA A 316 12.13 42.94 4.42
CA ALA A 316 11.14 43.97 4.77
C ALA A 316 11.38 44.58 6.16
N HIS A 317 11.95 43.79 7.09
CA HIS A 317 12.32 44.31 8.42
C HIS A 317 13.51 45.27 8.35
N PHE A 318 14.53 44.99 7.54
CA PHE A 318 15.73 45.81 7.38
C PHE A 318 15.51 46.97 6.41
N GLN A 319 14.68 46.84 5.41
CA GLN A 319 14.28 47.88 4.46
C GLN A 319 12.84 48.31 4.75
N ARG A 320 12.68 49.19 5.74
CA ARG A 320 11.34 49.68 6.10
C ARG A 320 10.74 50.44 4.93
N PRO A 321 9.53 50.08 4.47
CA PRO A 321 8.85 50.81 3.42
C PRO A 321 8.52 52.22 3.92
N GLU A 322 9.01 53.21 3.22
CA GLU A 322 8.65 54.62 3.47
C GLU A 322 7.32 54.89 2.79
N TYR A 323 6.25 55.02 3.58
CA TYR A 323 4.91 55.39 3.08
C TYR A 323 4.76 56.90 2.91
N PHE A 324 5.59 57.69 3.56
CA PHE A 324 5.62 59.16 3.47
C PHE A 324 7.05 59.56 3.10
N GLY A 325 7.29 59.71 1.81
CA GLY A 325 8.56 60.31 1.34
C GLY A 325 8.59 61.80 1.58
N ASP A 326 9.70 62.47 1.24
CA ASP A 326 9.94 63.94 1.42
C ASP A 326 8.96 64.85 0.68
N THR A 327 7.94 64.30 0.02
CA THR A 327 6.89 65.05 -0.63
C THR A 327 5.78 65.32 0.37
N LYS A 328 5.35 66.58 0.44
CA LYS A 328 4.21 67.06 1.26
C LYS A 328 2.87 66.50 0.74
N LEU A 329 2.76 65.19 0.54
CA LEU A 329 1.55 64.53 0.15
C LEU A 329 0.69 64.22 1.37
N LEU A 330 -0.61 64.56 1.29
CA LEU A 330 -1.59 64.33 2.35
C LEU A 330 -1.99 62.82 2.50
N TYR A 331 -1.56 61.97 1.56
CA TYR A 331 -1.93 60.59 1.51
C TYR A 331 -0.65 59.72 1.46
N PRO A 332 -0.64 58.52 2.10
CA PRO A 332 0.48 57.60 2.03
C PRO A 332 0.69 57.14 0.58
N HIS A 333 1.94 57.17 0.16
CA HIS A 333 2.37 56.51 -1.10
C HIS A 333 2.54 55.01 -0.87
N TRP A 334 1.96 54.20 -1.74
CA TRP A 334 2.32 52.77 -1.73
C TRP A 334 3.79 52.64 -2.07
N PRO A 335 4.55 51.83 -1.30
CA PRO A 335 5.95 51.63 -1.60
C PRO A 335 6.08 51.12 -3.04
N HIS A 336 6.99 51.71 -3.77
CA HIS A 336 7.29 51.32 -5.14
C HIS A 336 7.83 49.91 -5.10
N VAL A 337 7.01 48.96 -5.52
CA VAL A 337 7.49 47.56 -5.74
C VAL A 337 8.27 47.60 -7.05
N ASP A 338 9.58 47.43 -6.97
CA ASP A 338 10.42 47.29 -8.16
C ASP A 338 9.87 46.13 -9.02
N PRO A 339 9.42 46.43 -10.28
CA PRO A 339 8.86 45.39 -11.16
C PRO A 339 9.81 44.21 -11.39
N VAL A 340 11.13 44.43 -11.30
CA VAL A 340 12.14 43.39 -11.43
C VAL A 340 12.17 42.50 -10.21
N GLN A 341 12.11 43.06 -9.00
CA GLN A 341 12.04 42.29 -7.76
C GLN A 341 10.71 41.54 -7.62
N ALA A 342 9.60 42.17 -7.98
CA ALA A 342 8.28 41.52 -8.00
C ALA A 342 8.28 40.29 -8.92
N LYS A 343 8.92 40.37 -10.07
CA LYS A 343 9.03 39.26 -11.03
C LYS A 343 9.72 38.03 -10.43
N TYR A 344 10.75 38.20 -9.59
CA TYR A 344 11.45 37.09 -8.92
C TYR A 344 10.71 36.52 -7.71
N VAL A 345 9.71 37.23 -7.19
CA VAL A 345 8.90 36.78 -6.04
C VAL A 345 7.63 36.05 -6.50
N PHE A 346 7.13 36.36 -7.73
CA PHE A 346 5.88 35.79 -8.25
C PHE A 346 6.08 34.73 -9.35
N ILE A 347 7.31 34.39 -9.72
CA ILE A 347 7.66 33.25 -10.57
C ILE A 347 8.22 32.11 -9.73
#